data_18450f5ddb400027a207aad558424e82
#
_entry.id   18450f5ddb400027a207aad558424e82
#
_cell.length_a   1.000
_cell.length_b   1.000
_cell.length_c   1.000
_cell.angle_alpha   90.00
_cell.angle_beta   90.00
_cell.angle_gamma   90.00
#
_symmetry.space_group_name_H-M   'P 1'
#
loop_
_entity.id
_entity.type
_entity.pdbx_description
1 polymer ?
#
loop_
_entity_poly.entity_id
_entity_poly.type
_entity_poly.pdbx_seq_one_letter_code
_entity_poly.pdbx_strand_id
1 'polypeptide(L)'
;MYEIVFDDAFEGEVVIDPIETKLSDLKLSVGDILMMVYDYGAGWEFEIELLSINPMKKGAHAHYPYIVDGKGRGIIEDTSPCELAEIVENTDKNEIIPEIWDVYLMEMIKWDYRLFDLEYSNMIFKKDVRRIQHAYEKML
;
A
#
# COMPACT_ATOMS: atom_id res chain seq x y z
N MET A 1 7.79 -4.98 -10.36
CA MET A 1 9.05 -5.07 -9.58
C MET A 1 8.95 -4.02 -8.50
N TYR A 2 9.15 -4.39 -7.24
CA TYR A 2 9.05 -3.47 -6.10
C TYR A 2 10.45 -3.16 -5.62
N GLU A 3 10.74 -1.90 -5.39
CA GLU A 3 12.00 -1.43 -4.83
C GLU A 3 11.70 -0.64 -3.55
N ILE A 4 12.36 -0.98 -2.46
CA ILE A 4 12.31 -0.18 -1.25
C ILE A 4 13.62 0.57 -1.17
N VAL A 5 13.57 1.90 -1.29
CA VAL A 5 14.74 2.76 -1.21
C VAL A 5 14.85 3.28 0.22
N PHE A 6 15.99 3.04 0.86
CA PHE A 6 16.35 3.68 2.11
C PHE A 6 17.04 5.00 1.79
N ASP A 7 16.42 6.11 2.12
CA ASP A 7 17.09 7.41 2.15
C ASP A 7 17.78 7.56 3.52
N ASP A 8 19.01 7.07 3.59
CA ASP A 8 19.87 7.39 4.72
C ASP A 8 20.51 8.75 4.40
N ALA A 9 20.08 9.80 5.08
CA ALA A 9 20.43 11.20 4.84
C ALA A 9 21.95 11.50 4.85
N PHE A 10 22.79 10.49 4.83
CA PHE A 10 24.25 10.60 4.96
C PHE A 10 25.09 9.73 4.05
N GLU A 11 24.75 9.19 2.97
CA GLU A 11 25.64 8.56 1.98
C GLU A 11 24.96 7.35 1.26
N GLY A 12 24.27 7.66 0.20
CA GLY A 12 23.90 6.68 -0.83
C GLY A 12 22.55 5.99 -0.58
N GLU A 13 21.75 5.94 -1.61
CA GLU A 13 20.53 5.13 -1.66
C GLU A 13 20.90 3.65 -1.47
N VAL A 14 20.37 3.03 -0.44
CA VAL A 14 20.44 1.57 -0.28
C VAL A 14 19.19 0.97 -0.89
N VAL A 15 19.34 0.41 -2.07
CA VAL A 15 18.26 -0.31 -2.74
C VAL A 15 18.12 -1.70 -2.12
N ILE A 16 16.94 -2.02 -1.61
CA ILE A 16 16.64 -3.29 -0.95
C ILE A 16 15.71 -4.11 -1.83
N ASP A 17 16.07 -5.36 -2.10
CA ASP A 17 15.17 -6.31 -2.76
C ASP A 17 14.07 -6.75 -1.78
N PRO A 18 12.81 -6.37 -2.02
CA PRO A 18 11.70 -6.69 -1.12
C PRO A 18 11.33 -8.18 -1.14
N ILE A 19 11.80 -8.95 -2.12
CA ILE A 19 11.54 -10.39 -2.22
C ILE A 19 12.43 -11.16 -1.24
N GLU A 20 13.68 -10.72 -1.08
CA GLU A 20 14.68 -11.42 -0.26
C GLU A 20 14.80 -10.85 1.16
N THR A 21 14.27 -9.64 1.41
CA THR A 21 14.47 -8.91 2.66
C THR A 21 13.20 -8.87 3.50
N LYS A 22 13.30 -9.30 4.76
CA LYS A 22 12.22 -9.15 5.73
C LYS A 22 12.31 -7.78 6.43
N LEU A 23 11.17 -7.19 6.77
CA LEU A 23 11.15 -5.94 7.55
C LEU A 23 11.95 -6.04 8.86
N SER A 24 11.97 -7.23 9.50
CA SER A 24 12.76 -7.49 10.70
C SER A 24 14.27 -7.35 10.50
N ASP A 25 14.73 -7.52 9.28
CA ASP A 25 16.17 -7.50 8.96
C ASP A 25 16.70 -6.08 8.78
N LEU A 26 15.78 -5.12 8.57
CA LEU A 26 16.09 -3.71 8.32
C LEU A 26 16.51 -2.93 9.57
N LYS A 27 16.35 -3.51 10.78
CA LYS A 27 16.71 -2.88 12.07
C LYS A 27 16.15 -1.47 12.25
N LEU A 28 14.92 -1.25 11.80
CA LEU A 28 14.24 0.03 11.84
C LEU A 28 14.03 0.52 13.28
N SER A 29 14.11 1.82 13.44
CA SER A 29 13.75 2.55 14.66
C SER A 29 12.44 3.30 14.45
N VAL A 30 11.73 3.61 15.54
CA VAL A 30 10.52 4.45 15.48
C VAL A 30 10.90 5.83 14.91
N GLY A 31 10.17 6.27 13.91
CA GLY A 31 10.42 7.50 13.15
C GLY A 31 11.21 7.30 11.85
N ASP A 32 11.73 6.09 11.61
CA ASP A 32 12.39 5.80 10.33
C ASP A 32 11.35 5.76 9.20
N ILE A 33 11.74 6.27 8.04
CA ILE A 33 10.91 6.37 6.85
C ILE A 33 11.52 5.48 5.75
N LEU A 34 10.68 4.66 5.16
CA LEU A 34 10.99 3.88 3.96
C LEU A 34 10.30 4.53 2.76
N MET A 35 11.00 4.67 1.65
CA MET A 35 10.40 4.99 0.36
C MET A 35 10.16 3.70 -0.42
N MET A 36 8.93 3.49 -0.88
CA MET A 36 8.58 2.37 -1.73
C MET A 36 8.15 2.86 -3.09
N VAL A 37 8.82 2.41 -4.14
CA VAL A 37 8.43 2.65 -5.52
C VAL A 37 7.60 1.47 -6.02
N TYR A 38 6.42 1.75 -6.53
CA TYR A 38 5.52 0.77 -7.11
C TYR A 38 5.21 1.14 -8.54
N ASP A 39 5.23 0.14 -9.44
CA ASP A 39 5.00 0.33 -10.86
C ASP A 39 5.91 1.42 -11.47
N TYR A 40 7.14 1.04 -11.80
CA TYR A 40 8.12 1.94 -12.40
C TYR A 40 7.62 2.67 -13.66
N GLY A 41 6.69 2.05 -14.41
CA GLY A 41 6.09 2.67 -15.58
C GLY A 41 5.18 3.83 -15.23
N ALA A 42 4.42 3.71 -14.17
CA ALA A 42 3.50 4.73 -13.66
C ALA A 42 4.19 5.72 -12.71
N GLY A 43 5.25 5.28 -12.00
CA GLY A 43 6.04 6.13 -11.12
C GLY A 43 5.38 6.43 -9.77
N TRP A 44 4.72 5.44 -9.16
CA TRP A 44 4.15 5.59 -7.83
C TRP A 44 5.23 5.52 -6.75
N GLU A 45 5.21 6.49 -5.84
CA GLU A 45 6.07 6.56 -4.69
C GLU A 45 5.23 6.57 -3.41
N PHE A 46 5.62 5.75 -2.43
CA PHE A 46 4.97 5.67 -1.12
C PHE A 46 5.97 5.90 -0.01
N GLU A 47 5.61 6.76 0.90
CA GLU A 47 6.33 7.00 2.14
C GLU A 47 5.72 6.13 3.24
N ILE A 48 6.56 5.33 3.90
CA ILE A 48 6.16 4.38 4.95
C ILE A 48 6.92 4.74 6.22
N GLU A 49 6.25 5.31 7.21
CA GLU A 49 6.84 5.69 8.49
C GLU A 49 6.58 4.61 9.55
N LEU A 50 7.63 4.22 10.28
CA LEU A 50 7.50 3.33 11.43
C LEU A 50 7.06 4.11 12.67
N LEU A 51 5.77 4.04 13.01
CA LEU A 51 5.20 4.82 14.11
C LEU A 51 5.42 4.19 15.49
N SER A 52 5.42 2.86 15.57
CA SER A 52 5.62 2.16 16.86
C SER A 52 6.05 0.71 16.67
N ILE A 53 6.74 0.19 17.68
CA ILE A 53 7.10 -1.23 17.80
C ILE A 53 6.51 -1.74 19.12
N ASN A 54 5.58 -2.67 19.04
CA ASN A 54 4.91 -3.22 20.21
C ASN A 54 5.11 -4.74 20.28
N PRO A 55 5.34 -5.30 21.49
CA PRO A 55 5.43 -6.74 21.64
C PRO A 55 4.09 -7.40 21.29
N MET A 56 4.15 -8.47 20.48
CA MET A 56 2.96 -9.21 20.11
C MET A 56 2.41 -9.99 21.32
N LYS A 57 1.13 -9.79 21.63
CA LYS A 57 0.44 -10.57 22.67
C LYS A 57 0.28 -12.03 22.21
N LYS A 58 0.44 -12.97 23.15
CA LYS A 58 0.24 -14.40 22.88
C LYS A 58 -1.16 -14.65 22.32
N GLY A 59 -1.23 -15.33 21.18
CA GLY A 59 -2.50 -15.63 20.50
C GLY A 59 -3.00 -14.53 19.55
N ALA A 60 -2.33 -13.39 19.44
CA ALA A 60 -2.76 -12.28 18.59
C ALA A 60 -2.43 -12.45 17.08
N HIS A 61 -1.67 -13.49 16.70
CA HIS A 61 -1.23 -13.71 15.31
C HIS A 61 -2.39 -13.78 14.31
N ALA A 62 -3.56 -14.29 14.71
CA ALA A 62 -4.72 -14.40 13.83
C ALA A 62 -5.34 -13.04 13.45
N HIS A 63 -5.01 -11.99 14.19
CA HIS A 63 -5.56 -10.64 13.96
C HIS A 63 -4.68 -9.75 13.09
N TYR A 64 -3.43 -10.15 12.87
CA TYR A 64 -2.47 -9.36 12.09
C TYR A 64 -2.20 -9.99 10.71
N PRO A 65 -1.84 -9.18 9.72
CA PRO A 65 -1.87 -7.72 9.71
C PRO A 65 -3.30 -7.16 9.57
N TYR A 66 -3.53 -5.90 9.99
CA TYR A 66 -4.78 -5.19 9.77
C TYR A 66 -4.55 -3.68 9.67
N ILE A 67 -5.45 -3.00 8.97
CA ILE A 67 -5.46 -1.55 8.81
C ILE A 67 -6.17 -0.95 10.02
N VAL A 68 -5.50 -0.05 10.74
CA VAL A 68 -6.04 0.60 11.95
C VAL A 68 -6.94 1.77 11.59
N ASP A 69 -6.50 2.58 10.62
CA ASP A 69 -7.20 3.77 10.14
C ASP A 69 -6.74 4.13 8.74
N GLY A 70 -7.46 5.04 8.09
CA GLY A 70 -7.11 5.53 6.76
C GLY A 70 -7.99 6.70 6.34
N LYS A 71 -7.61 7.34 5.24
CA LYS A 71 -8.35 8.45 4.66
C LYS A 71 -8.20 8.43 3.14
N GLY A 72 -9.32 8.60 2.46
CA GLY A 72 -9.34 8.66 1.01
C GLY A 72 -9.06 7.31 0.36
N ARG A 73 -8.97 7.33 -0.96
CA ARG A 73 -8.61 6.18 -1.79
C ARG A 73 -7.30 6.45 -2.50
N GLY A 74 -6.53 5.39 -2.70
CA GLY A 74 -5.23 5.44 -3.34
C GLY A 74 -5.28 5.11 -4.82
N ILE A 75 -4.40 4.22 -5.24
CA ILE A 75 -4.12 3.87 -6.63
C ILE A 75 -5.36 3.34 -7.36
N ILE A 76 -5.51 3.78 -8.61
CA ILE A 76 -6.28 3.09 -9.65
C ILE A 76 -5.27 2.34 -10.51
N GLU A 77 -5.47 1.04 -10.75
CA GLU A 77 -4.60 0.26 -11.62
C GLU A 77 -4.48 0.89 -13.01
N ASP A 78 -3.32 0.78 -13.61
CA ASP A 78 -2.98 1.34 -14.92
C ASP A 78 -3.08 2.88 -15.01
N THR A 79 -3.04 3.56 -13.86
CA THR A 79 -3.15 5.02 -13.77
C THR A 79 -1.90 5.59 -13.11
N SER A 80 -1.30 6.61 -13.71
CA SER A 80 -0.16 7.33 -13.12
C SER A 80 -0.60 8.33 -12.05
N PRO A 81 0.31 8.79 -11.17
CA PRO A 81 0.02 9.86 -10.21
C PRO A 81 -0.52 11.13 -10.86
N CYS A 82 -0.03 11.50 -12.05
CA CYS A 82 -0.51 12.67 -12.78
C CYS A 82 -1.96 12.51 -13.24
N GLU A 83 -2.30 11.36 -13.83
CA GLU A 83 -3.66 11.04 -14.24
C GLU A 83 -4.62 10.98 -13.05
N LEU A 84 -4.16 10.43 -11.92
CA LEU A 84 -4.96 10.45 -10.70
C LEU A 84 -5.20 11.87 -10.21
N ALA A 85 -4.19 12.74 -10.28
CA ALA A 85 -4.35 14.16 -9.91
C ALA A 85 -5.40 14.88 -10.80
N GLU A 86 -5.43 14.59 -12.09
CA GLU A 86 -6.45 15.11 -13.00
C GLU A 86 -7.86 14.61 -12.65
N ILE A 87 -8.00 13.34 -12.28
CA ILE A 87 -9.26 12.74 -11.83
C ILE A 87 -9.75 13.45 -10.55
N VAL A 88 -8.86 13.66 -9.59
CA VAL A 88 -9.16 14.38 -8.33
C VAL A 88 -9.62 15.81 -8.63
N GLU A 89 -8.87 16.52 -9.47
CA GLU A 89 -9.20 17.89 -9.86
C GLU A 89 -10.57 17.99 -10.56
N ASN A 90 -10.87 17.06 -11.46
CA ASN A 90 -12.17 17.00 -12.14
C ASN A 90 -13.31 16.68 -11.15
N THR A 91 -13.07 15.80 -10.18
CA THR A 91 -14.06 15.50 -9.15
C THR A 91 -14.36 16.74 -8.31
N ASP A 92 -13.34 17.49 -7.92
CA ASP A 92 -13.50 18.67 -7.08
C ASP A 92 -14.14 19.86 -7.82
N LYS A 93 -13.76 20.09 -9.09
CA LYS A 93 -14.26 21.24 -9.87
C LYS A 93 -15.63 21.02 -10.50
N ASN A 94 -15.89 19.81 -10.94
CA ASN A 94 -17.05 19.49 -11.78
C ASN A 94 -18.00 18.48 -11.13
N GLU A 95 -17.69 18.02 -9.92
CA GLU A 95 -18.44 16.95 -9.22
C GLU A 95 -18.57 15.67 -10.06
N ILE A 96 -17.59 15.41 -10.93
CA ILE A 96 -17.55 14.22 -11.77
C ILE A 96 -16.86 13.11 -11.00
N ILE A 97 -17.62 12.08 -10.61
CA ILE A 97 -17.09 10.89 -9.97
C ILE A 97 -16.91 9.81 -11.05
N PRO A 98 -15.67 9.39 -11.35
CA PRO A 98 -15.43 8.39 -12.37
C PRO A 98 -15.97 7.02 -11.97
N GLU A 99 -16.28 6.21 -12.97
CA GLU A 99 -16.57 4.79 -12.81
C GLU A 99 -15.34 3.99 -13.18
N ILE A 100 -14.94 3.07 -12.31
CA ILE A 100 -13.82 2.15 -12.51
C ILE A 100 -14.27 0.71 -12.34
N TRP A 101 -13.53 -0.22 -12.96
CA TRP A 101 -13.74 -1.63 -12.75
C TRP A 101 -13.12 -2.07 -11.40
N ASP A 102 -13.96 -2.57 -10.51
CA ASP A 102 -13.50 -3.18 -9.26
C ASP A 102 -13.28 -4.67 -9.46
N VAL A 103 -12.01 -5.10 -9.36
CA VAL A 103 -11.61 -6.51 -9.59
C VAL A 103 -12.12 -7.47 -8.51
N TYR A 104 -12.46 -6.99 -7.32
CA TYR A 104 -12.95 -7.80 -6.23
C TYR A 104 -14.46 -7.98 -6.27
N LEU A 105 -15.17 -6.91 -6.64
CA LEU A 105 -16.62 -6.94 -6.82
C LEU A 105 -17.04 -7.42 -8.21
N MET A 106 -16.10 -7.41 -9.17
CA MET A 106 -16.33 -7.79 -10.58
C MET A 106 -17.43 -6.93 -11.23
N GLU A 107 -17.45 -5.64 -10.91
CA GLU A 107 -18.41 -4.67 -11.44
C GLU A 107 -17.82 -3.26 -11.57
N MET A 108 -18.51 -2.40 -12.31
CA MET A 108 -18.19 -0.97 -12.36
C MET A 108 -18.70 -0.29 -11.10
N ILE A 109 -17.81 0.42 -10.41
CA ILE A 109 -18.15 1.18 -9.22
C ILE A 109 -17.82 2.65 -9.40
N LYS A 110 -18.56 3.52 -8.71
CA LYS A 110 -18.19 4.93 -8.59
C LYS A 110 -16.98 5.04 -7.66
N TRP A 111 -15.89 5.59 -8.20
CA TRP A 111 -14.65 5.75 -7.46
C TRP A 111 -14.52 7.20 -6.98
N ASP A 112 -14.86 7.45 -5.74
CA ASP A 112 -14.68 8.75 -5.10
C ASP A 112 -13.44 8.70 -4.20
N TYR A 113 -12.41 9.47 -4.55
CA TYR A 113 -11.13 9.49 -3.83
C TYR A 113 -11.27 9.93 -2.37
N ARG A 114 -12.34 10.64 -2.01
CA ARG A 114 -12.60 11.15 -0.66
C ARG A 114 -13.09 10.07 0.30
N LEU A 115 -13.59 8.95 -0.22
CA LEU A 115 -14.18 7.87 0.57
C LEU A 115 -13.12 6.87 1.00
N PHE A 116 -13.18 6.48 2.27
CA PHE A 116 -12.41 5.38 2.83
C PHE A 116 -13.33 4.50 3.65
N ASP A 117 -13.35 3.22 3.34
CA ASP A 117 -14.09 2.20 4.08
C ASP A 117 -13.09 1.26 4.77
N LEU A 118 -12.97 1.39 6.09
CA LEU A 118 -12.03 0.63 6.91
C LEU A 118 -12.36 -0.86 6.92
N GLU A 119 -13.64 -1.21 7.01
CA GLU A 119 -14.09 -2.61 7.06
C GLU A 119 -13.83 -3.32 5.74
N TYR A 120 -14.24 -2.70 4.64
CA TYR A 120 -13.97 -3.20 3.29
C TYR A 120 -12.46 -3.31 3.02
N SER A 121 -11.69 -2.29 3.36
CA SER A 121 -10.23 -2.28 3.20
C SER A 121 -9.56 -3.42 3.96
N ASN A 122 -9.97 -3.67 5.21
CA ASN A 122 -9.46 -4.79 6.00
C ASN A 122 -9.86 -6.15 5.43
N MET A 123 -11.06 -6.27 4.87
CA MET A 123 -11.53 -7.51 4.22
C MET A 123 -10.63 -7.84 3.02
N ILE A 124 -10.39 -6.88 2.14
CA ILE A 124 -9.53 -7.05 0.95
C ILE A 124 -8.09 -7.32 1.37
N PHE A 125 -7.55 -6.53 2.29
CA PHE A 125 -6.18 -6.67 2.77
C PHE A 125 -5.89 -8.06 3.33
N LYS A 126 -6.77 -8.59 4.17
CA LYS A 126 -6.64 -9.95 4.72
C LYS A 126 -6.68 -11.03 3.63
N LYS A 127 -7.54 -10.85 2.64
CA LYS A 127 -7.64 -11.77 1.49
C LYS A 127 -6.34 -11.78 0.69
N ASP A 128 -5.79 -10.61 0.40
CA ASP A 128 -4.56 -10.48 -0.38
C ASP A 128 -3.33 -10.98 0.37
N VAL A 129 -3.19 -10.66 1.64
CA VAL A 129 -2.10 -11.19 2.47
C VAL A 129 -2.11 -12.72 2.49
N ARG A 130 -3.27 -13.34 2.68
CA ARG A 130 -3.38 -14.82 2.65
C ARG A 130 -3.00 -15.40 1.30
N ARG A 131 -3.42 -14.74 0.21
CA ARG A 131 -3.08 -15.16 -1.16
C ARG A 131 -1.58 -15.12 -1.39
N ILE A 132 -0.93 -14.04 -0.97
CA ILE A 132 0.52 -13.84 -1.09
C ILE A 132 1.25 -14.88 -0.24
N GLN A 133 0.89 -15.07 1.02
CA GLN A 133 1.50 -16.08 1.90
C GLN A 133 1.43 -17.48 1.29
N HIS A 134 0.26 -17.85 0.78
CA HIS A 134 0.08 -19.16 0.15
C HIS A 134 0.90 -19.33 -1.14
N ALA A 135 1.11 -18.26 -1.90
CA ALA A 135 1.98 -18.29 -3.07
C ALA A 135 3.45 -18.54 -2.67
N TYR A 136 3.93 -17.86 -1.64
CA TYR A 136 5.30 -18.04 -1.12
C TYR A 136 5.52 -19.44 -0.54
N GLU A 137 4.57 -20.00 0.21
CA GLU A 137 4.67 -21.36 0.78
C GLU A 137 4.78 -22.44 -0.30
N LYS A 138 4.25 -22.21 -1.49
CA LYS A 138 4.38 -23.14 -2.62
C LYS A 138 5.69 -23.01 -3.40
N MET A 139 6.44 -21.94 -3.19
CA MET A 139 7.73 -21.71 -3.86
C MET A 139 8.92 -22.26 -3.05
N LEU A 140 8.71 -22.59 -1.77
CA LEU A 140 9.68 -23.25 -0.87
C LEU A 140 9.52 -24.76 -0.87
#